data_86bf9dc65d24b00d744dba5717dc9f01
#
_entry.id   86bf9dc65d24b00d744dba5717dc9f01
#
_cell.length_a   1.000
_cell.length_b   1.000
_cell.length_c   1.000
_cell.angle_alpha   90.00
_cell.angle_beta   90.00
_cell.angle_gamma   90.00
#
_symmetry.space_group_name_H-M   'P 1'
#
loop_
_entity.id
_entity.type
_entity.pdbx_description
1 polymer ?
#
loop_
_entity_poly.entity_id
_entity_poly.type
_entity_poly.pdbx_seq_one_letter_code
_entity_poly.pdbx_strand_id
1 'polypeptide(L)'
;DAVMPQVDKLIVYDNLSTNREQVVTLCREKGVEVVLNDKNYGVAKPLYDGVEYADKNGYSYILTLDQDSVLFDKTVEKLTELMLSDDSIAIVATQPKLSAEGLDVDVPCVGNTVDMVITSGALADVAKIKAIGNYIPEMFIDRVDNEICYRAVENDFKVIQSNVPMVHRLGASQKRRFLFRNVHV
;
A
#
# COMPACT_ATOMS: atom_id res chain seq x y z
N ASP A 1 11.39 3.63 8.64
CA ASP A 1 12.66 4.34 8.37
C ASP A 1 12.96 4.39 6.86
N ALA A 2 12.88 3.27 6.13
CA ALA A 2 13.26 3.20 4.72
C ALA A 2 12.39 4.05 3.76
N VAL A 3 11.12 4.29 4.10
CA VAL A 3 10.20 5.07 3.27
C VAL A 3 10.33 6.59 3.48
N MET A 4 10.65 7.03 4.70
CA MET A 4 10.65 8.46 5.05
C MET A 4 11.48 9.35 4.11
N PRO A 5 12.70 8.98 3.71
CA PRO A 5 13.50 9.83 2.81
C PRO A 5 13.00 9.83 1.36
N GLN A 6 12.00 9.03 1.02
CA GLN A 6 11.50 8.83 -0.33
C GLN A 6 10.14 9.52 -0.57
N VAL A 7 9.52 10.11 0.46
CA VAL A 7 8.19 10.71 0.39
C VAL A 7 8.15 12.07 1.05
N ASP A 8 7.33 12.98 0.55
CA ASP A 8 7.16 14.33 1.12
C ASP A 8 6.40 14.29 2.44
N LYS A 9 5.51 13.32 2.60
CA LYS A 9 4.69 13.16 3.79
C LYS A 9 4.48 11.68 4.11
N LEU A 10 4.61 11.33 5.39
CA LEU A 10 4.26 10.02 5.93
C LEU A 10 3.19 10.18 7.00
N ILE A 11 2.11 9.39 6.90
CA ILE A 11 1.03 9.31 7.88
C ILE A 11 0.86 7.85 8.29
N VAL A 12 0.78 7.61 9.58
CA VAL A 12 0.50 6.29 10.14
C VAL A 12 -0.95 6.26 10.64
N TYR A 13 -1.74 5.30 10.18
CA TYR A 13 -3.10 5.05 10.67
C TYR A 13 -3.07 3.90 11.68
N ASP A 14 -3.33 4.20 12.95
CA ASP A 14 -3.43 3.18 14.00
C ASP A 14 -4.89 2.76 14.20
N ASN A 15 -5.18 1.51 13.87
CA ASN A 15 -6.52 0.91 13.96
C ASN A 15 -6.81 0.29 15.35
N LEU A 16 -6.58 1.04 16.42
CA LEU A 16 -6.77 0.59 17.81
C LEU A 16 -5.83 -0.57 18.18
N SER A 17 -4.54 -0.43 17.86
CA SER A 17 -3.54 -1.44 18.21
C SER A 17 -3.34 -1.54 19.74
N THR A 18 -2.98 -2.72 20.21
CA THR A 18 -2.72 -2.96 21.63
C THR A 18 -1.46 -2.24 22.14
N ASN A 19 -0.55 -1.88 21.24
CA ASN A 19 0.69 -1.15 21.52
C ASN A 19 0.64 0.32 21.06
N ARG A 20 -0.55 0.92 21.00
CA ARG A 20 -0.81 2.29 20.52
C ARG A 20 0.15 3.33 21.10
N GLU A 21 0.42 3.30 22.42
CA GLU A 21 1.31 4.27 23.06
C GLU A 21 2.74 4.19 22.49
N GLN A 22 3.23 3.00 22.19
CA GLN A 22 4.54 2.79 21.57
C GLN A 22 4.56 3.35 20.14
N VAL A 23 3.49 3.12 19.37
CA VAL A 23 3.34 3.65 18.00
C VAL A 23 3.35 5.19 18.03
N VAL A 24 2.57 5.82 18.92
CA VAL A 24 2.51 7.29 19.08
C VAL A 24 3.88 7.85 19.47
N THR A 25 4.57 7.21 20.41
CA THR A 25 5.89 7.64 20.85
C THR A 25 6.90 7.58 19.71
N LEU A 26 6.95 6.47 18.98
CA LEU A 26 7.84 6.30 17.83
C LEU A 26 7.55 7.31 16.72
N CYS A 27 6.29 7.53 16.38
CA CYS A 27 5.88 8.50 15.37
C CYS A 27 6.30 9.92 15.77
N ARG A 28 6.10 10.28 17.05
CA ARG A 28 6.52 11.60 17.58
C ARG A 28 8.03 11.79 17.50
N GLU A 29 8.81 10.80 17.92
CA GLU A 29 10.28 10.84 17.87
C GLU A 29 10.80 11.03 16.44
N LYS A 30 10.10 10.49 15.46
CA LYS A 30 10.45 10.58 14.03
C LYS A 30 9.80 11.75 13.29
N GLY A 31 8.97 12.55 13.96
CA GLY A 31 8.23 13.63 13.31
C GLY A 31 7.16 13.15 12.31
N VAL A 32 6.66 11.93 12.50
CA VAL A 32 5.63 11.32 11.64
C VAL A 32 4.25 11.60 12.22
N GLU A 33 3.31 11.99 11.37
CA GLU A 33 1.92 12.16 11.74
C GLU A 33 1.25 10.81 12.00
N VAL A 34 0.44 10.72 13.06
CA VAL A 34 -0.33 9.52 13.39
C VAL A 34 -1.81 9.86 13.54
N VAL A 35 -2.65 9.12 12.84
CA VAL A 35 -4.11 9.16 12.97
C VAL A 35 -4.53 8.01 13.86
N LEU A 36 -5.18 8.34 14.99
CA LEU A 36 -5.62 7.35 15.98
C LEU A 36 -7.10 7.05 15.80
N ASN A 37 -7.41 5.92 15.22
CA ASN A 37 -8.78 5.47 15.08
C ASN A 37 -9.36 5.03 16.44
N ASP A 38 -10.63 5.30 16.68
CA ASP A 38 -11.35 4.94 17.90
C ASP A 38 -11.80 3.47 17.92
N LYS A 39 -11.76 2.79 16.76
CA LYS A 39 -11.98 1.36 16.59
C LYS A 39 -11.20 0.82 15.40
N ASN A 40 -11.17 -0.49 15.25
CA ASN A 40 -10.61 -1.11 14.05
C ASN A 40 -11.59 -0.96 12.88
N TYR A 41 -11.21 -0.17 11.89
CA TYR A 41 -11.95 0.06 10.63
C TYR A 41 -11.48 -0.82 9.47
N GLY A 42 -10.58 -1.77 9.72
CA GLY A 42 -9.93 -2.53 8.66
C GLY A 42 -8.91 -1.70 7.88
N VAL A 43 -8.57 -2.13 6.67
CA VAL A 43 -7.62 -1.42 5.81
C VAL A 43 -8.32 -0.45 4.85
N ALA A 44 -9.57 -0.73 4.46
CA ALA A 44 -10.29 0.05 3.46
C ALA A 44 -10.51 1.52 3.86
N LYS A 45 -10.91 1.76 5.11
CA LYS A 45 -11.14 3.13 5.60
C LYS A 45 -9.85 3.97 5.67
N PRO A 46 -8.73 3.51 6.24
CA PRO A 46 -7.46 4.22 6.16
C PRO A 46 -6.99 4.52 4.72
N LEU A 47 -7.20 3.60 3.80
CA LEU A 47 -6.89 3.82 2.38
C LEU A 47 -7.75 4.93 1.79
N TYR A 48 -9.07 4.89 2.04
CA TYR A 48 -9.99 5.95 1.64
C TYR A 48 -9.56 7.31 2.21
N ASP A 49 -9.32 7.38 3.52
CA ASP A 49 -8.93 8.62 4.20
C ASP A 49 -7.58 9.16 3.70
N GLY A 50 -6.65 8.26 3.39
CA GLY A 50 -5.35 8.61 2.83
C GLY A 50 -5.47 9.29 1.46
N VAL A 51 -6.32 8.77 0.58
CA VAL A 51 -6.60 9.39 -0.73
C VAL A 51 -7.30 10.75 -0.56
N GLU A 52 -8.30 10.86 0.33
CA GLU A 52 -8.98 12.14 0.62
C GLU A 52 -8.00 13.18 1.19
N TYR A 53 -7.09 12.75 2.06
CA TYR A 53 -6.03 13.61 2.58
C TYR A 53 -5.09 14.08 1.46
N ALA A 54 -4.65 13.17 0.61
CA ALA A 54 -3.74 13.48 -0.49
C ALA A 54 -4.36 14.47 -1.48
N ASP A 55 -5.59 14.23 -1.90
CA ASP A 55 -6.35 15.11 -2.79
C ASP A 55 -6.51 16.53 -2.19
N LYS A 56 -6.98 16.62 -0.96
CA LYS A 56 -7.17 17.88 -0.24
C LYS A 56 -5.90 18.71 -0.08
N ASN A 57 -4.74 18.05 0.04
CA ASN A 57 -3.45 18.68 0.25
C ASN A 57 -2.61 18.82 -1.03
N GLY A 58 -3.17 18.46 -2.20
CA GLY A 58 -2.53 18.66 -3.50
C GLY A 58 -1.41 17.67 -3.82
N TYR A 59 -1.39 16.50 -3.18
CA TYR A 59 -0.46 15.43 -3.55
C TYR A 59 -0.95 14.72 -4.81
N SER A 60 -0.03 14.51 -5.76
CA SER A 60 -0.35 13.82 -7.01
C SER A 60 -0.45 12.30 -6.84
N TYR A 61 0.33 11.76 -5.91
CA TYR A 61 0.43 10.31 -5.70
C TYR A 61 0.28 9.95 -4.24
N ILE A 62 -0.21 8.74 -4.00
CA ILE A 62 -0.23 8.09 -2.69
C ILE A 62 0.47 6.74 -2.77
N LEU A 63 1.40 6.49 -1.86
CA LEU A 63 2.01 5.18 -1.65
C LEU A 63 1.40 4.54 -0.41
N THR A 64 0.92 3.33 -0.54
CA THR A 64 0.32 2.57 0.57
C THR A 64 1.23 1.43 1.01
N LEU A 65 1.36 1.25 2.32
CA LEU A 65 2.25 0.25 2.93
C LEU A 65 1.60 -0.40 4.14
N ASP A 66 1.69 -1.72 4.21
CA ASP A 66 1.40 -2.46 5.43
C ASP A 66 2.57 -2.37 6.41
N GLN A 67 2.29 -2.61 7.69
CA GLN A 67 3.26 -2.50 8.79
C GLN A 67 4.45 -3.47 8.69
N ASP A 68 4.31 -4.55 7.93
CA ASP A 68 5.30 -5.62 7.72
C ASP A 68 6.04 -5.51 6.37
N SER A 69 5.87 -4.37 5.70
CA SER A 69 6.50 -4.07 4.42
C SER A 69 7.73 -3.18 4.58
N VAL A 70 8.79 -3.50 3.84
CA VAL A 70 10.03 -2.73 3.81
C VAL A 70 10.43 -2.44 2.37
N LEU A 71 10.54 -1.15 2.04
CA LEU A 71 11.04 -0.68 0.75
C LEU A 71 12.57 -0.63 0.74
N PHE A 72 13.14 -0.75 -0.45
CA PHE A 72 14.55 -0.44 -0.71
C PHE A 72 14.72 1.02 -1.13
N ASP A 73 15.96 1.49 -1.14
CA ASP A 73 16.29 2.83 -1.61
C ASP A 73 15.83 3.03 -3.05
N LYS A 74 15.39 4.26 -3.38
CA LYS A 74 14.90 4.66 -4.71
C LYS A 74 13.67 3.89 -5.21
N THR A 75 12.98 3.15 -4.35
CA THR A 75 11.76 2.44 -4.76
C THR A 75 10.70 3.41 -5.28
N VAL A 76 10.44 4.51 -4.54
CA VAL A 76 9.40 5.48 -4.92
C VAL A 76 9.76 6.21 -6.21
N GLU A 77 11.04 6.60 -6.38
CA GLU A 77 11.55 7.19 -7.63
C GLU A 77 11.26 6.29 -8.83
N LYS A 78 11.65 5.00 -8.76
CA LYS A 78 11.42 4.02 -9.82
C LYS A 78 9.93 3.80 -10.15
N LEU A 79 9.07 3.72 -9.12
CA LEU A 79 7.63 3.58 -9.34
C LEU A 79 7.04 4.84 -9.98
N THR A 80 7.53 6.01 -9.59
CA THR A 80 7.09 7.30 -10.16
C THR A 80 7.50 7.44 -11.63
N GLU A 81 8.73 7.06 -11.97
CA GLU A 81 9.18 7.05 -13.37
C GLU A 81 8.29 6.15 -14.24
N LEU A 82 7.93 4.97 -13.73
CA LEU A 82 7.04 4.05 -14.45
C LEU A 82 5.61 4.62 -14.54
N MET A 83 5.10 5.25 -13.48
CA MET A 83 3.80 5.94 -13.48
C MET A 83 3.75 7.04 -14.55
N LEU A 84 4.81 7.81 -14.70
CA LEU A 84 4.92 8.91 -15.66
C LEU A 84 5.16 8.46 -17.11
N SER A 85 5.45 7.18 -17.33
CA SER A 85 5.74 6.66 -18.69
C SER A 85 4.50 6.53 -19.57
N ASP A 86 3.29 6.52 -18.97
CA ASP A 86 2.03 6.39 -19.69
C ASP A 86 0.89 6.99 -18.84
N ASP A 87 0.21 7.99 -19.40
CA ASP A 87 -0.90 8.72 -18.74
C ASP A 87 -2.10 7.83 -18.38
N SER A 88 -2.22 6.65 -18.97
CA SER A 88 -3.30 5.71 -18.62
C SER A 88 -3.02 4.90 -17.36
N ILE A 89 -1.80 4.94 -16.78
CA ILE A 89 -1.47 4.19 -15.59
C ILE A 89 -2.09 4.85 -14.35
N ALA A 90 -2.89 4.11 -13.59
CA ALA A 90 -3.47 4.57 -12.32
C ALA A 90 -2.75 3.99 -11.10
N ILE A 91 -2.20 2.78 -11.20
CA ILE A 91 -1.55 2.09 -10.08
C ILE A 91 -0.27 1.40 -10.58
N VAL A 92 0.83 1.59 -9.85
CA VAL A 92 2.10 0.87 -10.06
C VAL A 92 2.50 0.24 -8.74
N ALA A 93 2.67 -1.08 -8.71
CA ALA A 93 3.04 -1.79 -7.48
C ALA A 93 4.44 -2.40 -7.54
N THR A 94 5.08 -2.48 -6.37
CA THR A 94 6.31 -3.23 -6.15
C THR A 94 6.06 -4.73 -6.24
N GLN A 95 7.12 -5.50 -6.50
CA GLN A 95 7.07 -6.96 -6.45
C GLN A 95 7.34 -7.47 -5.02
N PRO A 96 6.34 -8.04 -4.31
CA PRO A 96 6.54 -8.52 -2.95
C PRO A 96 7.43 -9.76 -2.91
N LYS A 97 8.35 -9.79 -1.93
CA LYS A 97 9.28 -10.89 -1.63
C LYS A 97 9.25 -11.19 -0.13
N LEU A 98 9.45 -12.44 0.24
CA LEU A 98 9.44 -12.84 1.65
C LEU A 98 10.70 -12.44 2.41
N SER A 99 11.83 -12.27 1.72
CA SER A 99 13.10 -11.85 2.32
C SER A 99 13.88 -10.95 1.35
N ALA A 100 14.85 -10.22 1.90
CA ALA A 100 15.78 -9.40 1.11
C ALA A 100 16.97 -10.20 0.52
N GLU A 101 17.12 -11.47 0.92
CA GLU A 101 18.25 -12.29 0.53
C GLU A 101 18.30 -12.56 -0.97
N GLY A 102 19.43 -12.25 -1.60
CA GLY A 102 19.65 -12.50 -3.04
C GLY A 102 18.87 -11.58 -3.98
N LEU A 103 18.23 -10.51 -3.47
CA LEU A 103 17.53 -9.56 -4.33
C LEU A 103 18.51 -8.58 -4.97
N ASP A 104 18.40 -8.43 -6.29
CA ASP A 104 19.01 -7.32 -7.00
C ASP A 104 18.03 -6.14 -6.99
N VAL A 105 18.44 -5.05 -6.33
CA VAL A 105 17.62 -3.84 -6.17
C VAL A 105 17.99 -2.75 -7.17
N ASP A 106 19.10 -2.88 -7.87
CA ASP A 106 19.60 -1.88 -8.82
C ASP A 106 19.20 -2.16 -10.28
N VAL A 107 18.22 -3.03 -10.47
CA VAL A 107 17.68 -3.34 -11.81
C VAL A 107 16.92 -2.14 -12.40
N PRO A 108 16.95 -1.97 -13.75
CA PRO A 108 16.05 -1.04 -14.43
C PRO A 108 14.58 -1.34 -14.09
N CYS A 109 13.80 -0.30 -13.81
CA CYS A 109 12.38 -0.47 -13.54
C CYS A 109 11.64 -0.80 -14.84
N VAL A 110 11.01 -1.96 -14.84
CA VAL A 110 10.07 -2.38 -15.89
C VAL A 110 8.81 -2.92 -15.25
N GLY A 111 7.69 -2.85 -15.97
CA GLY A 111 6.41 -3.34 -15.46
C GLY A 111 5.58 -4.01 -16.53
N ASN A 112 4.66 -4.85 -16.07
CA ASN A 112 3.67 -5.51 -16.91
C ASN A 112 2.27 -5.07 -16.49
N THR A 113 1.39 -4.87 -17.45
CA THR A 113 -0.03 -4.66 -17.17
C THR A 113 -0.61 -5.95 -16.58
N VAL A 114 -1.34 -5.80 -15.48
CA VAL A 114 -1.99 -6.90 -14.76
C VAL A 114 -3.39 -6.48 -14.35
N ASP A 115 -4.23 -7.46 -14.00
CA ASP A 115 -5.60 -7.18 -13.55
C ASP A 115 -5.64 -6.75 -12.08
N MET A 116 -4.62 -7.12 -11.29
CA MET A 116 -4.61 -6.89 -9.85
C MET A 116 -3.19 -6.81 -9.29
N VAL A 117 -3.03 -5.93 -8.29
CA VAL A 117 -1.86 -5.87 -7.41
C VAL A 117 -2.34 -5.74 -5.96
N ILE A 118 -1.50 -6.08 -4.99
CA ILE A 118 -1.79 -5.81 -3.57
C ILE A 118 -1.61 -4.32 -3.26
N THR A 119 -2.37 -3.82 -2.30
CA THR A 119 -2.28 -2.40 -1.89
C THR A 119 -0.94 -2.08 -1.23
N SER A 120 -0.33 -3.02 -0.52
CA SER A 120 0.98 -2.78 0.09
C SER A 120 2.09 -2.65 -0.96
N GLY A 121 2.82 -1.54 -0.93
CA GLY A 121 3.84 -1.19 -1.93
C GLY A 121 3.28 -0.70 -3.26
N ALA A 122 2.04 -0.24 -3.28
CA ALA A 122 1.41 0.34 -4.47
C ALA A 122 1.45 1.87 -4.43
N LEU A 123 1.97 2.46 -5.50
CA LEU A 123 1.88 3.89 -5.80
C LEU A 123 0.65 4.10 -6.69
N ALA A 124 -0.26 4.98 -6.28
CA ALA A 124 -1.49 5.27 -7.00
C ALA A 124 -1.60 6.75 -7.34
N ASP A 125 -2.12 7.07 -8.52
CA ASP A 125 -2.47 8.42 -8.96
C ASP A 125 -3.75 8.86 -8.25
N VAL A 126 -3.64 9.89 -7.43
CA VAL A 126 -4.74 10.39 -6.57
C VAL A 126 -5.94 10.84 -7.41
N ALA A 127 -5.72 11.57 -8.50
CA ALA A 127 -6.79 12.07 -9.34
C ALA A 127 -7.56 10.93 -10.02
N LYS A 128 -6.85 9.91 -10.52
CA LYS A 128 -7.47 8.75 -11.16
C LYS A 128 -8.24 7.89 -10.15
N ILE A 129 -7.67 7.64 -8.97
CA ILE A 129 -8.36 6.91 -7.90
C ILE A 129 -9.62 7.66 -7.45
N LYS A 130 -9.57 8.99 -7.34
CA LYS A 130 -10.75 9.82 -7.05
C LYS A 130 -11.79 9.74 -8.17
N ALA A 131 -11.37 9.80 -9.42
CA ALA A 131 -12.26 9.75 -10.59
C ALA A 131 -13.07 8.44 -10.66
N ILE A 132 -12.50 7.33 -10.22
CA ILE A 132 -13.18 6.03 -10.15
C ILE A 132 -13.94 5.80 -8.84
N GLY A 133 -14.01 6.80 -7.92
CA GLY A 133 -14.83 6.76 -6.72
C GLY A 133 -14.10 6.41 -5.43
N ASN A 134 -12.74 6.38 -5.43
CA ASN A 134 -11.91 6.09 -4.24
C ASN A 134 -12.12 4.67 -3.68
N TYR A 135 -11.47 4.29 -2.60
CA TYR A 135 -11.69 3.02 -1.89
C TYR A 135 -13.09 2.99 -1.24
N ILE A 136 -13.66 1.80 -1.05
CA ILE A 136 -14.96 1.59 -0.40
C ILE A 136 -14.73 1.22 1.07
N PRO A 137 -14.95 2.14 2.05
CA PRO A 137 -14.63 1.91 3.45
C PRO A 137 -15.34 0.70 4.06
N GLU A 138 -16.52 0.37 3.57
CA GLU A 138 -17.38 -0.71 4.06
C GLU A 138 -16.80 -2.10 3.77
N MET A 139 -15.86 -2.23 2.84
CA MET A 139 -15.22 -3.52 2.52
C MET A 139 -14.33 -4.04 3.64
N PHE A 140 -13.98 -3.19 4.59
CA PHE A 140 -13.18 -3.49 5.76
C PHE A 140 -11.76 -3.99 5.43
N ILE A 141 -11.59 -5.24 4.95
CA ILE A 141 -10.28 -5.82 4.63
C ILE A 141 -10.29 -6.69 3.37
N ASP A 142 -11.34 -7.49 3.17
CA ASP A 142 -11.35 -8.45 2.09
C ASP A 142 -11.54 -7.81 0.72
N ARG A 143 -10.69 -8.18 -0.24
CA ARG A 143 -10.77 -7.79 -1.66
C ARG A 143 -10.72 -6.28 -1.95
N VAL A 144 -10.23 -5.49 -1.01
CA VAL A 144 -10.09 -4.03 -1.19
C VAL A 144 -9.15 -3.72 -2.36
N ASP A 145 -8.06 -4.47 -2.46
CA ASP A 145 -7.09 -4.41 -3.56
C ASP A 145 -7.68 -4.87 -4.90
N ASN A 146 -8.41 -5.99 -4.90
CA ASN A 146 -9.08 -6.48 -6.10
C ASN A 146 -10.10 -5.47 -6.64
N GLU A 147 -10.89 -4.89 -5.76
CA GLU A 147 -11.99 -3.99 -6.09
C GLU A 147 -11.48 -2.70 -6.75
N ILE A 148 -10.48 -2.05 -6.16
CA ILE A 148 -9.93 -0.81 -6.72
C ILE A 148 -9.21 -1.06 -8.05
N CYS A 149 -8.47 -2.16 -8.18
CA CYS A 149 -7.83 -2.54 -9.43
C CYS A 149 -8.86 -2.86 -10.51
N TYR A 150 -9.92 -3.59 -10.18
CA TYR A 150 -11.01 -3.90 -11.11
C TYR A 150 -11.67 -2.62 -11.64
N ARG A 151 -12.03 -1.68 -10.75
CA ARG A 151 -12.61 -0.39 -11.18
C ARG A 151 -11.64 0.46 -12.00
N ALA A 152 -10.34 0.39 -11.72
CA ALA A 152 -9.35 1.08 -12.54
C ALA A 152 -9.37 0.52 -13.98
N VAL A 153 -9.34 -0.80 -14.14
CA VAL A 153 -9.40 -1.45 -15.46
C VAL A 153 -10.73 -1.19 -16.17
N GLU A 154 -11.88 -1.25 -15.48
CA GLU A 154 -13.20 -0.94 -16.03
C GLU A 154 -13.35 0.52 -16.52
N ASN A 155 -12.47 1.42 -16.03
CA ASN A 155 -12.41 2.82 -16.44
C ASN A 155 -11.23 3.11 -17.40
N ASP A 156 -10.74 2.09 -18.11
CA ASP A 156 -9.67 2.19 -19.11
C ASP A 156 -8.30 2.62 -18.54
N PHE A 157 -8.10 2.52 -17.23
CA PHE A 157 -6.80 2.73 -16.61
C PHE A 157 -5.99 1.43 -16.52
N LYS A 158 -4.67 1.57 -16.48
CA LYS A 158 -3.73 0.47 -16.34
C LYS A 158 -3.31 0.29 -14.88
N VAL A 159 -3.21 -0.98 -14.49
CA VAL A 159 -2.57 -1.43 -13.25
C VAL A 159 -1.28 -2.14 -13.63
N ILE A 160 -0.16 -1.72 -13.06
CA ILE A 160 1.17 -2.22 -13.43
C ILE A 160 1.81 -2.93 -12.24
N GLN A 161 2.24 -4.17 -12.46
CA GLN A 161 3.14 -4.89 -11.57
C GLN A 161 4.57 -4.62 -12.01
N SER A 162 5.36 -3.88 -11.21
CA SER A 162 6.77 -3.66 -11.51
C SER A 162 7.65 -4.82 -11.06
N ASN A 163 8.90 -4.85 -11.54
CA ASN A 163 9.95 -5.75 -11.06
C ASN A 163 10.69 -5.19 -9.83
N VAL A 164 10.36 -3.98 -9.36
CA VAL A 164 11.00 -3.35 -8.19
C VAL A 164 10.63 -4.15 -6.94
N PRO A 165 11.61 -4.77 -6.24
CA PRO A 165 11.30 -5.61 -5.11
C PRO A 165 10.89 -4.80 -3.88
N MET A 166 10.08 -5.42 -3.03
CA MET A 166 9.73 -4.99 -1.68
C MET A 166 9.73 -6.22 -0.78
N VAL A 167 10.29 -6.12 0.42
CA VAL A 167 10.08 -7.18 1.42
C VAL A 167 8.70 -7.01 2.03
N HIS A 168 7.87 -8.03 1.90
CA HIS A 168 6.55 -8.10 2.51
C HIS A 168 6.42 -9.44 3.24
N ARG A 169 6.43 -9.40 4.56
CA ARG A 169 6.31 -10.58 5.40
C ARG A 169 4.84 -10.90 5.57
N LEU A 170 4.31 -11.75 4.70
CA LEU A 170 2.96 -12.28 4.89
C LEU A 170 2.84 -12.78 6.32
N GLY A 171 1.89 -12.21 7.08
CA GLY A 171 1.67 -12.57 8.47
C GLY A 171 1.62 -14.08 8.63
N ALA A 172 2.36 -14.62 9.60
CA ALA A 172 2.44 -16.05 9.83
C ALA A 172 1.02 -16.60 9.96
N SER A 173 0.61 -17.46 9.05
CA SER A 173 -0.69 -18.12 9.08
C SER A 173 -0.82 -18.83 10.43
N GLN A 174 -1.63 -18.27 11.34
CA GLN A 174 -1.90 -18.92 12.61
C GLN A 174 -2.67 -20.20 12.30
N LYS A 175 -2.00 -21.36 12.39
CA LYS A 175 -2.66 -22.66 12.39
C LYS A 175 -3.54 -22.75 13.61
N ARG A 176 -4.80 -22.32 13.53
CA ARG A 176 -5.80 -22.60 14.55
C ARG A 176 -6.13 -24.09 14.47
N ARG A 177 -5.64 -24.88 15.45
CA ARG A 177 -6.11 -26.24 15.67
C ARG A 177 -7.55 -26.18 16.21
N PHE A 178 -8.51 -26.38 15.35
CA PHE A 178 -9.85 -26.79 15.79
C PHE A 178 -9.83 -28.30 16.09
N LEU A 179 -10.49 -28.68 17.17
CA LEU A 179 -10.45 -30.05 17.74
C LEU A 179 -10.89 -31.17 16.77
N PHE A 180 -11.35 -30.88 15.57
CA PHE A 180 -11.89 -31.88 14.65
C PHE A 180 -11.53 -31.78 13.17
N ARG A 181 -10.79 -30.75 12.71
CA ARG A 181 -10.27 -30.67 11.33
C ARG A 181 -9.25 -29.55 11.13
N ASN A 182 -8.19 -29.85 10.36
CA ASN A 182 -7.29 -28.82 9.85
C ASN A 182 -8.03 -28.07 8.72
N VAL A 183 -8.38 -26.81 8.95
CA VAL A 183 -8.87 -25.92 7.91
C VAL A 183 -7.74 -24.92 7.63
N HIS A 184 -7.26 -24.93 6.38
CA HIS A 184 -6.39 -23.86 5.89
C HIS A 184 -7.28 -22.68 5.50
N VAL A 185 -7.08 -21.53 6.15
CA VAL A 185 -7.62 -20.24 5.78
C VAL A 185 -6.45 -19.35 5.42
#